data_7cdcfd4a7c72bfaddc40f7743ef51c59
#
_entry.id   7cdcfd4a7c72bfaddc40f7743ef51c59
#
_cell.length_a   1.000
_cell.length_b   1.000
_cell.length_c   1.000
_cell.angle_alpha   90.00
_cell.angle_beta   90.00
_cell.angle_gamma   90.00
#
_symmetry.space_group_name_H-M   'P 1'
#
loop_
_entity.id
_entity.type
_entity.pdbx_description
1 polymer ?
#
loop_
_entity_poly.entity_id
_entity_poly.type
_entity_poly.pdbx_seq_one_letter_code
_entity_poly.pdbx_strand_id
1 'polypeptide(L)'
;MKVLVIGSHGFLGKHVKTLLEKQNNHVVLEITGKNHVDITQYDSLNEFLSESRPDILINCAAFVGGISYGYKYPAKMLYENSSMAINLYKASTKHKIKKLINPISNCAYPGNLSTYKEEYFFDGPPDESVYNYGISKRLYVQLGKSFYEENNFSSVNVVVSNMYGPHDHFDIERSHALGAIIKKVYDAKKNNLNKVQIWGTGKPIREWLYVEDGAEALIKCINLGSGHHFFNVGVKKGISIIELAKIIKEKIGWNGEFELDLSLIHISEPTRLEP
;
A
#
# COMPACT_ATOMS: atom_id res chain seq x y z
N MET A 1 18.40 10.41 14.36
CA MET A 1 18.45 10.48 12.89
C MET A 1 17.31 11.32 12.39
N LYS A 2 17.48 11.97 11.24
CA LYS A 2 16.38 12.65 10.53
C LYS A 2 15.65 11.64 9.63
N VAL A 3 14.38 11.39 9.88
CA VAL A 3 13.56 10.48 9.09
C VAL A 3 12.52 11.28 8.33
N LEU A 4 12.53 11.20 7.00
CA LEU A 4 11.54 11.85 6.15
C LEU A 4 10.41 10.87 5.83
N VAL A 5 9.19 11.22 6.23
CA VAL A 5 7.96 10.49 5.86
C VAL A 5 7.31 11.19 4.66
N ILE A 6 7.28 10.50 3.52
CA ILE A 6 6.67 11.00 2.29
C ILE A 6 5.22 10.52 2.22
N GLY A 7 4.27 11.42 1.98
CA GLY A 7 2.84 11.12 2.03
C GLY A 7 2.30 11.01 3.46
N SER A 8 2.82 11.80 4.37
CA SER A 8 2.50 11.80 5.82
C SER A 8 1.03 12.12 6.14
N HIS A 9 0.28 12.73 5.23
CA HIS A 9 -1.15 12.98 5.39
C HIS A 9 -2.04 11.86 4.82
N GLY A 10 -1.44 10.87 4.14
CA GLY A 10 -2.14 9.68 3.64
C GLY A 10 -2.45 8.67 4.75
N PHE A 11 -3.23 7.65 4.41
CA PHE A 11 -3.67 6.59 5.34
C PHE A 11 -2.50 5.99 6.14
N LEU A 12 -1.55 5.35 5.48
CA LEU A 12 -0.38 4.74 6.13
C LEU A 12 0.58 5.79 6.69
N GLY A 13 0.84 6.89 5.96
CA GLY A 13 1.82 7.88 6.34
C GLY A 13 1.52 8.61 7.66
N LYS A 14 0.25 8.84 7.98
CA LYS A 14 -0.18 9.38 9.28
C LYS A 14 0.24 8.48 10.44
N HIS A 15 0.03 7.18 10.31
CA HIS A 15 0.39 6.22 11.36
C HIS A 15 1.90 6.11 11.52
N VAL A 16 2.67 6.05 10.41
CA VAL A 16 4.13 6.05 10.44
C VAL A 16 4.66 7.30 11.13
N LYS A 17 4.18 8.49 10.74
CA LYS A 17 4.57 9.76 11.37
C LYS A 17 4.26 9.76 12.86
N THR A 18 3.02 9.46 13.24
CA THR A 18 2.58 9.47 14.64
C THR A 18 3.38 8.51 15.52
N LEU A 19 3.69 7.30 15.02
CA LEU A 19 4.48 6.33 15.77
C LEU A 19 5.95 6.77 15.91
N LEU A 20 6.56 7.35 14.87
CA LEU A 20 7.92 7.92 14.95
C LEU A 20 8.01 9.06 15.96
N GLU A 21 7.03 9.98 15.96
CA GLU A 21 6.96 11.10 16.91
C GLU A 21 6.82 10.59 18.35
N LYS A 22 5.99 9.57 18.60
CA LYS A 22 5.84 8.96 19.94
C LYS A 22 7.13 8.31 20.47
N GLN A 23 7.97 7.78 19.59
CA GLN A 23 9.24 7.16 20.00
C GLN A 23 10.29 8.17 20.47
N ASN A 24 10.19 9.45 20.12
CA ASN A 24 11.06 10.56 20.51
C ASN A 24 12.58 10.34 20.27
N ASN A 25 12.95 9.42 19.40
CA ASN A 25 14.35 9.07 19.10
C ASN A 25 14.79 9.51 17.70
N HIS A 26 13.89 10.17 16.96
CA HIS A 26 14.10 10.66 15.60
C HIS A 26 13.60 12.10 15.44
N VAL A 27 14.27 12.86 14.57
CA VAL A 27 13.71 14.10 14.04
C VAL A 27 12.85 13.71 12.82
N VAL A 28 11.54 13.92 12.91
CA VAL A 28 10.60 13.57 11.85
C VAL A 28 10.41 14.76 10.91
N LEU A 29 10.74 14.55 9.64
CA LEU A 29 10.45 15.47 8.54
C LEU A 29 9.29 14.92 7.72
N GLU A 30 8.59 15.77 6.96
CA GLU A 30 7.44 15.30 6.19
C GLU A 30 7.31 15.96 4.80
N ILE A 31 6.82 15.15 3.85
CA ILE A 31 6.18 15.61 2.62
C ILE A 31 4.72 15.20 2.71
N THR A 32 3.82 16.18 2.85
CA THR A 32 2.40 15.96 3.10
C THR A 32 1.65 15.48 1.85
N GLY A 33 2.09 15.93 0.68
CA GLY A 33 1.50 15.58 -0.60
C GLY A 33 2.05 16.42 -1.75
N LYS A 34 1.48 16.24 -2.94
CA LYS A 34 1.93 16.84 -4.21
C LYS A 34 2.00 18.37 -4.18
N ASN A 35 1.10 19.02 -3.44
CA ASN A 35 1.08 20.49 -3.31
C ASN A 35 2.20 21.04 -2.42
N HIS A 36 2.82 20.18 -1.60
CA HIS A 36 3.98 20.53 -0.78
C HIS A 36 5.27 20.30 -1.58
N VAL A 37 5.49 19.04 -2.00
CA VAL A 37 6.61 18.64 -2.86
C VAL A 37 6.09 17.60 -3.85
N ASP A 38 6.18 17.89 -5.15
CA ASP A 38 5.79 16.94 -6.17
C ASP A 38 6.93 15.95 -6.45
N ILE A 39 6.89 14.79 -5.83
CA ILE A 39 7.92 13.75 -5.99
C ILE A 39 7.89 13.05 -7.36
N THR A 40 6.87 13.33 -8.20
CA THR A 40 6.88 12.92 -9.62
C THR A 40 7.77 13.82 -10.48
N GLN A 41 8.15 14.98 -9.96
CA GLN A 41 9.08 15.92 -10.58
C GLN A 41 10.44 15.84 -9.86
N TYR A 42 11.46 15.41 -10.61
CA TYR A 42 12.78 15.18 -10.02
C TYR A 42 13.35 16.42 -9.33
N ASP A 43 13.25 17.59 -9.98
CA ASP A 43 13.85 18.83 -9.46
C ASP A 43 13.20 19.27 -8.17
N SER A 44 11.87 19.15 -8.04
CA SER A 44 11.13 19.45 -6.80
C SER A 44 11.61 18.59 -5.63
N LEU A 45 11.75 17.29 -5.84
CA LEU A 45 12.27 16.38 -4.80
C LEU A 45 13.75 16.64 -4.50
N ASN A 46 14.55 16.85 -5.53
CA ASN A 46 16.00 17.10 -5.42
C ASN A 46 16.30 18.37 -4.61
N GLU A 47 15.57 19.46 -4.86
CA GLU A 47 15.68 20.73 -4.11
C GLU A 47 15.33 20.48 -2.63
N PHE A 48 14.17 19.89 -2.35
CA PHE A 48 13.75 19.58 -0.98
C PHE A 48 14.77 18.73 -0.20
N LEU A 49 15.34 17.69 -0.85
CA LEU A 49 16.34 16.83 -0.20
C LEU A 49 17.67 17.54 0.05
N SER A 50 18.06 18.49 -0.83
CA SER A 50 19.28 19.28 -0.65
C SER A 50 19.22 20.18 0.60
N GLU A 51 18.04 20.70 0.91
CA GLU A 51 17.80 21.59 2.07
C GLU A 51 17.57 20.79 3.36
N SER A 52 16.66 19.80 3.31
CA SER A 52 16.21 19.06 4.49
C SER A 52 17.23 18.04 5.01
N ARG A 53 18.04 17.45 4.12
CA ARG A 53 19.11 16.47 4.40
C ARG A 53 18.66 15.36 5.35
N PRO A 54 17.65 14.57 5.02
CA PRO A 54 17.25 13.45 5.86
C PRO A 54 18.28 12.32 5.81
N ASP A 55 18.34 11.52 6.86
CA ASP A 55 19.14 10.29 6.89
C ASP A 55 18.43 9.13 6.22
N ILE A 56 17.11 9.03 6.41
CA ILE A 56 16.26 7.92 5.97
C ILE A 56 14.98 8.46 5.36
N LEU A 57 14.51 7.81 4.30
CA LEU A 57 13.20 8.08 3.69
C LEU A 57 12.27 6.89 3.91
N ILE A 58 11.03 7.15 4.34
CA ILE A 58 9.92 6.20 4.33
C ILE A 58 8.86 6.73 3.35
N ASN A 59 8.71 6.04 2.23
CA ASN A 59 7.79 6.46 1.17
C ASN A 59 6.41 5.85 1.34
N CYS A 60 5.46 6.58 1.90
CA CYS A 60 4.05 6.18 1.98
C CYS A 60 3.19 6.80 0.88
N ALA A 61 3.79 7.54 -0.07
CA ALA A 61 3.05 8.12 -1.18
C ALA A 61 2.82 7.10 -2.29
N ALA A 62 1.62 7.12 -2.85
CA ALA A 62 1.25 6.37 -4.03
C ALA A 62 0.04 7.03 -4.72
N PHE A 63 -0.01 6.92 -6.04
CA PHE A 63 -1.23 7.16 -6.79
C PHE A 63 -2.02 5.85 -6.81
N VAL A 64 -3.03 5.72 -5.95
CA VAL A 64 -3.75 4.48 -5.70
C VAL A 64 -5.25 4.73 -5.49
N GLY A 65 -6.06 3.74 -5.78
CA GLY A 65 -7.50 3.71 -5.57
C GLY A 65 -8.02 2.29 -5.74
N GLY A 66 -9.35 2.12 -5.65
CA GLY A 66 -10.01 0.85 -5.92
C GLY A 66 -9.82 0.36 -7.36
N ILE A 67 -10.26 -0.86 -7.66
CA ILE A 67 -10.11 -1.49 -8.98
C ILE A 67 -10.72 -0.63 -10.09
N SER A 68 -11.92 -0.09 -9.89
CA SER A 68 -12.57 0.81 -10.86
C SER A 68 -11.74 2.07 -11.17
N TYR A 69 -11.02 2.58 -10.16
CA TYR A 69 -10.12 3.71 -10.33
C TYR A 69 -8.91 3.35 -11.20
N GLY A 70 -8.37 2.13 -11.05
CA GLY A 70 -7.30 1.60 -11.89
C GLY A 70 -7.71 1.46 -13.35
N TYR A 71 -8.91 0.99 -13.63
CA TYR A 71 -9.46 0.93 -14.99
C TYR A 71 -9.72 2.32 -15.60
N LYS A 72 -10.16 3.27 -14.79
CA LYS A 72 -10.42 4.65 -15.24
C LYS A 72 -9.15 5.41 -15.61
N TYR A 73 -8.03 5.14 -14.93
CA TYR A 73 -6.78 5.88 -15.06
C TYR A 73 -5.53 4.99 -15.26
N PRO A 74 -5.53 4.04 -16.22
CA PRO A 74 -4.46 3.05 -16.34
C PRO A 74 -3.09 3.67 -16.62
N ALA A 75 -2.99 4.59 -17.56
CA ALA A 75 -1.74 5.28 -17.89
C ALA A 75 -1.21 6.11 -16.72
N LYS A 76 -2.11 6.86 -16.06
CA LYS A 76 -1.75 7.69 -14.92
C LYS A 76 -1.29 6.85 -13.73
N MET A 77 -1.94 5.70 -13.49
CA MET A 77 -1.55 4.73 -12.45
C MET A 77 -0.11 4.25 -12.64
N LEU A 78 0.27 3.89 -13.87
CA LEU A 78 1.62 3.46 -14.19
C LEU A 78 2.62 4.63 -14.15
N TYR A 79 2.32 5.74 -14.83
CA TYR A 79 3.22 6.88 -14.97
C TYR A 79 3.57 7.55 -13.64
N GLU A 80 2.57 7.94 -12.83
CA GLU A 80 2.79 8.65 -11.57
C GLU A 80 3.61 7.79 -10.58
N ASN A 81 3.24 6.52 -10.40
CA ASN A 81 3.96 5.65 -9.47
C ASN A 81 5.38 5.31 -9.96
N SER A 82 5.57 5.11 -11.27
CA SER A 82 6.91 4.86 -11.84
C SER A 82 7.82 6.07 -11.73
N SER A 83 7.30 7.28 -12.01
CA SER A 83 8.05 8.53 -11.85
C SER A 83 8.48 8.75 -10.39
N MET A 84 7.58 8.51 -9.43
CA MET A 84 7.93 8.54 -8.01
C MET A 84 9.06 7.57 -7.69
N ALA A 85 8.98 6.31 -8.15
CA ALA A 85 10.01 5.31 -7.91
C ALA A 85 11.37 5.74 -8.43
N ILE A 86 11.46 6.13 -9.70
CA ILE A 86 12.69 6.56 -10.36
C ILE A 86 13.31 7.76 -9.64
N ASN A 87 12.50 8.78 -9.35
CA ASN A 87 12.97 9.99 -8.71
C ASN A 87 13.47 9.76 -7.29
N LEU A 88 12.76 8.92 -6.52
CA LEU A 88 13.16 8.57 -5.16
C LEU A 88 14.53 7.88 -5.13
N TYR A 89 14.75 6.87 -5.96
CA TYR A 89 16.04 6.18 -6.00
C TYR A 89 17.16 7.10 -6.49
N LYS A 90 16.93 7.84 -7.60
CA LYS A 90 17.91 8.77 -8.17
C LYS A 90 18.30 9.88 -7.19
N ALA A 91 17.31 10.57 -6.60
CA ALA A 91 17.57 11.66 -5.68
C ALA A 91 18.18 11.18 -4.35
N SER A 92 17.70 10.05 -3.80
CA SER A 92 18.25 9.48 -2.57
C SER A 92 19.72 9.11 -2.71
N THR A 93 20.09 8.48 -3.82
CA THR A 93 21.50 8.13 -4.11
C THR A 93 22.37 9.39 -4.24
N LYS A 94 21.90 10.40 -5.01
CA LYS A 94 22.60 11.68 -5.17
C LYS A 94 22.88 12.38 -3.84
N HIS A 95 21.88 12.40 -2.94
CA HIS A 95 21.99 13.07 -1.63
C HIS A 95 22.56 12.16 -0.54
N LYS A 96 23.06 10.97 -0.88
CA LYS A 96 23.68 10.01 0.03
C LYS A 96 22.77 9.64 1.22
N ILE A 97 21.47 9.55 0.96
CA ILE A 97 20.50 9.05 1.93
C ILE A 97 20.90 7.62 2.32
N LYS A 98 20.90 7.31 3.62
CA LYS A 98 21.37 6.02 4.14
C LYS A 98 20.46 4.86 3.75
N LYS A 99 19.14 5.10 3.67
CA LYS A 99 18.15 4.05 3.36
C LYS A 99 16.84 4.63 2.83
N LEU A 100 16.28 3.96 1.84
CA LEU A 100 14.91 4.20 1.33
C LEU A 100 14.03 2.99 1.69
N ILE A 101 12.90 3.22 2.38
CA ILE A 101 11.94 2.20 2.80
C ILE A 101 10.64 2.40 2.03
N ASN A 102 10.20 1.37 1.32
CA ASN A 102 9.00 1.42 0.46
C ASN A 102 8.01 0.32 0.83
N PRO A 103 6.76 0.63 1.15
CA PRO A 103 5.68 -0.33 1.13
C PRO A 103 5.35 -0.70 -0.32
N ILE A 104 5.37 -1.99 -0.58
CA ILE A 104 4.99 -2.60 -1.86
C ILE A 104 3.62 -3.26 -1.67
N SER A 105 2.76 -3.16 -2.67
CA SER A 105 1.46 -3.82 -2.63
C SER A 105 1.59 -5.29 -3.02
N ASN A 106 0.83 -6.16 -2.36
CA ASN A 106 0.66 -7.55 -2.78
C ASN A 106 0.07 -7.69 -4.21
N CYS A 107 -0.59 -6.65 -4.74
CA CYS A 107 -1.00 -6.57 -6.15
C CYS A 107 0.16 -6.71 -7.15
N ALA A 108 1.40 -6.58 -6.69
CA ALA A 108 2.59 -6.78 -7.53
C ALA A 108 2.95 -8.25 -7.75
N TYR A 109 2.40 -9.17 -6.99
CA TYR A 109 2.57 -10.62 -7.22
C TYR A 109 1.85 -11.08 -8.49
N PRO A 110 2.28 -12.22 -9.08
CA PRO A 110 1.54 -12.85 -10.18
C PRO A 110 0.08 -13.11 -9.80
N GLY A 111 -0.84 -12.80 -10.75
CA GLY A 111 -2.27 -12.87 -10.52
C GLY A 111 -2.83 -14.29 -10.32
N ASN A 112 -2.07 -15.34 -10.68
CA ASN A 112 -2.49 -16.72 -10.61
C ASN A 112 -2.00 -17.49 -9.37
N LEU A 113 -1.29 -16.83 -8.45
CA LEU A 113 -0.77 -17.50 -7.26
C LEU A 113 -1.85 -17.62 -6.17
N SER A 114 -1.88 -18.79 -5.54
CA SER A 114 -2.69 -19.02 -4.32
C SER A 114 -1.99 -18.57 -3.04
N THR A 115 -0.66 -18.46 -3.08
CA THR A 115 0.22 -18.12 -1.96
C THR A 115 1.35 -17.24 -2.45
N TYR A 116 1.66 -16.19 -1.71
CA TYR A 116 2.72 -15.25 -2.06
C TYR A 116 3.99 -15.55 -1.26
N LYS A 117 5.02 -16.02 -1.97
CA LYS A 117 6.39 -16.14 -1.45
C LYS A 117 7.29 -15.21 -2.24
N GLU A 118 8.29 -14.63 -1.59
CA GLU A 118 9.21 -13.66 -2.20
C GLU A 118 9.87 -14.20 -3.46
N GLU A 119 10.19 -15.48 -3.49
CA GLU A 119 10.80 -16.17 -4.63
C GLU A 119 9.93 -16.15 -5.90
N TYR A 120 8.59 -16.08 -5.75
CA TYR A 120 7.64 -16.06 -6.88
C TYR A 120 7.25 -14.67 -7.36
N PHE A 121 7.83 -13.62 -6.78
CA PHE A 121 7.38 -12.25 -7.02
C PHE A 121 7.44 -11.82 -8.50
N PHE A 122 8.37 -12.37 -9.26
CA PHE A 122 8.57 -12.05 -10.68
C PHE A 122 8.16 -13.19 -11.64
N ASP A 123 7.58 -14.29 -11.18
CA ASP A 123 7.31 -15.50 -11.98
C ASP A 123 6.15 -15.39 -12.97
N GLY A 124 5.47 -14.27 -13.03
CA GLY A 124 4.38 -14.04 -13.97
C GLY A 124 3.83 -12.61 -13.89
N PRO A 125 2.85 -12.26 -14.71
CA PRO A 125 2.27 -10.93 -14.70
C PRO A 125 1.37 -10.72 -13.45
N PRO A 126 1.28 -9.48 -12.92
CA PRO A 126 0.22 -9.12 -11.97
C PRO A 126 -1.17 -9.39 -12.54
N ASP A 127 -2.18 -9.51 -11.67
CA ASP A 127 -3.57 -9.64 -12.10
C ASP A 127 -3.98 -8.46 -13.00
N GLU A 128 -4.80 -8.73 -14.03
CA GLU A 128 -5.21 -7.74 -15.02
C GLU A 128 -5.89 -6.54 -14.39
N SER A 129 -6.71 -6.77 -13.36
CA SER A 129 -7.47 -5.72 -12.66
C SER A 129 -6.58 -4.69 -11.94
N VAL A 130 -5.34 -5.06 -11.62
CA VAL A 130 -4.37 -4.21 -10.90
C VAL A 130 -3.02 -4.11 -11.63
N TYR A 131 -2.97 -4.52 -12.89
CA TYR A 131 -1.75 -4.72 -13.66
C TYR A 131 -0.80 -3.51 -13.61
N ASN A 132 -1.29 -2.33 -13.99
CA ASN A 132 -0.46 -1.11 -14.08
C ASN A 132 0.09 -0.68 -12.71
N TYR A 133 -0.70 -0.85 -11.66
CA TYR A 133 -0.24 -0.59 -10.30
C TYR A 133 0.80 -1.63 -9.85
N GLY A 134 0.52 -2.91 -10.08
CA GLY A 134 1.43 -4.01 -9.77
C GLY A 134 2.80 -3.86 -10.45
N ILE A 135 2.82 -3.55 -11.76
CA ILE A 135 4.06 -3.29 -12.51
C ILE A 135 4.83 -2.10 -11.93
N SER A 136 4.15 -0.99 -11.61
CA SER A 136 4.81 0.16 -11.01
C SER A 136 5.43 -0.16 -9.64
N LYS A 137 4.82 -1.07 -8.86
CA LYS A 137 5.37 -1.52 -7.57
C LYS A 137 6.55 -2.49 -7.73
N ARG A 138 6.55 -3.35 -8.76
CA ARG A 138 7.72 -4.17 -9.11
C ARG A 138 8.93 -3.31 -9.46
N LEU A 139 8.72 -2.17 -10.09
CA LEU A 139 9.80 -1.25 -10.41
C LEU A 139 10.59 -0.81 -9.18
N TYR A 140 9.93 -0.55 -8.03
CA TYR A 140 10.62 -0.22 -6.78
C TYR A 140 11.59 -1.33 -6.35
N VAL A 141 11.18 -2.59 -6.43
CA VAL A 141 12.00 -3.75 -6.05
C VAL A 141 13.20 -3.88 -6.99
N GLN A 142 12.95 -3.78 -8.31
CA GLN A 142 14.02 -3.88 -9.31
C GLN A 142 15.02 -2.71 -9.21
N LEU A 143 14.53 -1.48 -9.04
CA LEU A 143 15.40 -0.32 -8.81
C LEU A 143 16.24 -0.51 -7.55
N GLY A 144 15.63 -1.01 -6.45
CA GLY A 144 16.36 -1.28 -5.22
C GLY A 144 17.53 -2.22 -5.42
N LYS A 145 17.33 -3.31 -6.15
CA LYS A 145 18.39 -4.26 -6.51
C LYS A 145 19.48 -3.57 -7.35
N SER A 146 19.11 -2.90 -8.43
CA SER A 146 20.05 -2.28 -9.38
C SER A 146 20.87 -1.17 -8.71
N PHE A 147 20.24 -0.28 -7.92
CA PHE A 147 20.96 0.78 -7.22
C PHE A 147 21.86 0.26 -6.09
N TYR A 148 21.53 -0.88 -5.48
CA TYR A 148 22.42 -1.52 -4.53
C TYR A 148 23.66 -2.13 -5.23
N GLU A 149 23.45 -2.84 -6.34
CA GLU A 149 24.55 -3.45 -7.13
C GLU A 149 25.50 -2.40 -7.71
N GLU A 150 24.98 -1.27 -8.18
CA GLU A 150 25.80 -0.22 -8.83
C GLU A 150 26.40 0.79 -7.83
N ASN A 151 25.62 1.20 -6.83
CA ASN A 151 25.95 2.33 -5.96
C ASN A 151 26.06 1.97 -4.47
N ASN A 152 25.88 0.71 -4.06
CA ASN A 152 25.71 0.25 -2.67
C ASN A 152 24.59 1.01 -1.92
N PHE A 153 23.58 1.50 -2.65
CA PHE A 153 22.48 2.23 -2.05
C PHE A 153 21.49 1.29 -1.35
N SER A 154 21.30 1.48 -0.05
CA SER A 154 20.42 0.60 0.74
C SER A 154 18.96 0.92 0.56
N SER A 155 18.14 -0.11 0.32
CA SER A 155 16.70 -0.01 0.27
C SER A 155 16.00 -1.21 0.92
N VAL A 156 14.79 -0.96 1.44
CA VAL A 156 13.91 -2.00 1.97
C VAL A 156 12.56 -1.88 1.25
N ASN A 157 12.18 -2.93 0.56
CA ASN A 157 10.92 -3.04 -0.16
C ASN A 157 10.06 -4.07 0.55
N VAL A 158 9.03 -3.62 1.26
CA VAL A 158 8.18 -4.45 2.13
C VAL A 158 6.85 -4.69 1.47
N VAL A 159 6.56 -5.92 1.06
CA VAL A 159 5.23 -6.26 0.56
C VAL A 159 4.28 -6.37 1.74
N VAL A 160 3.29 -5.49 1.78
CA VAL A 160 2.27 -5.48 2.82
C VAL A 160 0.96 -6.07 2.31
N SER A 161 0.24 -6.80 3.16
CA SER A 161 -1.11 -7.28 2.86
C SER A 161 -2.11 -6.12 2.86
N ASN A 162 -3.39 -6.40 2.59
CA ASN A 162 -4.41 -5.34 2.57
C ASN A 162 -4.53 -4.70 3.94
N MET A 163 -4.19 -3.41 4.02
CA MET A 163 -4.27 -2.67 5.27
C MET A 163 -5.66 -2.12 5.54
N TYR A 164 -6.00 -1.99 6.82
CA TYR A 164 -7.24 -1.37 7.30
C TYR A 164 -6.99 -0.64 8.62
N GLY A 165 -7.84 0.30 8.94
CA GLY A 165 -7.76 1.00 10.22
C GLY A 165 -8.24 2.45 10.17
N PRO A 166 -8.00 3.24 11.23
CA PRO A 166 -8.35 4.66 11.28
C PRO A 166 -7.73 5.45 10.13
N HIS A 167 -8.46 6.43 9.62
CA HIS A 167 -8.08 7.29 8.50
C HIS A 167 -8.09 6.62 7.11
N ASP A 168 -8.61 5.39 6.99
CA ASP A 168 -8.84 4.79 5.68
C ASP A 168 -9.95 5.52 4.91
N HIS A 169 -9.98 5.33 3.58
CA HIS A 169 -10.96 5.96 2.70
C HIS A 169 -12.26 5.15 2.66
N PHE A 170 -13.39 5.85 2.79
CA PHE A 170 -14.73 5.25 2.69
C PHE A 170 -15.50 5.70 1.45
N ASP A 171 -14.90 6.52 0.58
CA ASP A 171 -15.54 6.90 -0.69
C ASP A 171 -15.55 5.72 -1.68
N ILE A 172 -16.61 5.67 -2.51
CA ILE A 172 -16.88 4.52 -3.40
C ILE A 172 -15.77 4.32 -4.45
N GLU A 173 -15.11 5.39 -4.90
CA GLU A 173 -14.09 5.30 -5.94
C GLU A 173 -12.71 4.86 -5.41
N ARG A 174 -12.39 5.19 -4.16
CA ARG A 174 -11.05 4.99 -3.60
C ARG A 174 -10.96 3.91 -2.54
N SER A 175 -12.10 3.55 -1.91
CA SER A 175 -12.06 2.58 -0.82
C SER A 175 -11.70 1.17 -1.29
N HIS A 176 -10.91 0.49 -0.48
CA HIS A 176 -10.69 -0.95 -0.61
C HIS A 176 -11.90 -1.74 -0.11
N ALA A 177 -11.94 -3.05 -0.38
CA ALA A 177 -13.10 -3.90 -0.11
C ALA A 177 -13.63 -3.78 1.34
N LEU A 178 -12.76 -3.74 2.36
CA LEU A 178 -13.17 -3.63 3.75
C LEU A 178 -13.86 -2.30 4.04
N GLY A 179 -13.27 -1.17 3.64
CA GLY A 179 -13.86 0.15 3.82
C GLY A 179 -15.19 0.30 3.07
N ALA A 180 -15.27 -0.24 1.84
CA ALA A 180 -16.49 -0.24 1.04
C ALA A 180 -17.61 -1.05 1.71
N ILE A 181 -17.32 -2.23 2.26
CA ILE A 181 -18.32 -3.06 2.96
C ILE A 181 -18.79 -2.37 4.24
N ILE A 182 -17.87 -1.82 5.05
CA ILE A 182 -18.24 -1.04 6.25
C ILE A 182 -19.21 0.09 5.88
N LYS A 183 -18.86 0.87 4.86
CA LYS A 183 -19.70 2.00 4.39
C LYS A 183 -21.08 1.53 3.95
N LYS A 184 -21.15 0.49 3.11
CA LYS A 184 -22.43 -0.07 2.62
C LYS A 184 -23.31 -0.55 3.77
N VAL A 185 -22.76 -1.31 4.72
CA VAL A 185 -23.51 -1.86 5.85
C VAL A 185 -23.95 -0.76 6.83
N TYR A 186 -23.07 0.22 7.08
CA TYR A 186 -23.43 1.39 7.91
C TYR A 186 -24.57 2.21 7.29
N ASP A 187 -24.46 2.51 6.00
CA ASP A 187 -25.50 3.26 5.29
C ASP A 187 -26.82 2.49 5.20
N ALA A 188 -26.75 1.18 5.01
CA ALA A 188 -27.94 0.33 5.00
C ALA A 188 -28.65 0.35 6.36
N LYS A 189 -27.91 0.26 7.47
CA LYS A 189 -28.49 0.40 8.82
C LYS A 189 -29.11 1.77 9.03
N LYS A 190 -28.39 2.83 8.67
CA LYS A 190 -28.84 4.23 8.83
C LYS A 190 -30.12 4.52 8.04
N ASN A 191 -30.26 3.93 6.86
CA ASN A 191 -31.39 4.16 5.95
C ASN A 191 -32.45 3.06 6.02
N ASN A 192 -32.39 2.15 7.03
CA ASN A 192 -33.31 1.02 7.21
C ASN A 192 -33.45 0.13 5.96
N LEU A 193 -32.34 -0.06 5.20
CA LEU A 193 -32.33 -0.96 4.06
C LEU A 193 -32.11 -2.39 4.51
N ASN A 194 -32.86 -3.33 3.91
CA ASN A 194 -32.80 -4.75 4.26
C ASN A 194 -31.78 -5.54 3.43
N LYS A 195 -31.12 -4.91 2.42
CA LYS A 195 -30.21 -5.59 1.51
C LYS A 195 -28.97 -4.76 1.24
N VAL A 196 -27.81 -5.44 1.17
CA VAL A 196 -26.54 -4.88 0.76
C VAL A 196 -25.87 -5.80 -0.27
N GLN A 197 -25.46 -5.25 -1.40
CA GLN A 197 -24.75 -5.99 -2.45
C GLN A 197 -23.28 -6.15 -2.11
N ILE A 198 -22.79 -7.41 -2.19
CA ILE A 198 -21.38 -7.79 -2.15
C ILE A 198 -20.96 -8.19 -3.57
N TRP A 199 -19.92 -7.56 -4.08
CA TRP A 199 -19.40 -7.83 -5.41
C TRP A 199 -18.73 -9.20 -5.49
N GLY A 200 -19.01 -9.92 -6.57
CA GLY A 200 -18.48 -11.24 -6.85
C GLY A 200 -19.10 -12.33 -5.98
N THR A 201 -18.41 -13.44 -5.85
CA THR A 201 -18.89 -14.63 -5.13
C THR A 201 -18.77 -14.55 -3.60
N GLY A 202 -18.07 -13.57 -3.08
CA GLY A 202 -17.73 -13.48 -1.66
C GLY A 202 -16.74 -14.55 -1.16
N LYS A 203 -16.33 -15.49 -2.03
CA LYS A 203 -15.40 -16.60 -1.69
C LYS A 203 -13.92 -16.20 -1.59
N PRO A 204 -13.40 -15.21 -2.35
CA PRO A 204 -12.00 -14.84 -2.29
C PRO A 204 -11.57 -14.56 -0.86
N ILE A 205 -10.45 -15.19 -0.47
CA ILE A 205 -9.85 -15.04 0.85
C ILE A 205 -8.86 -13.87 0.78
N ARG A 206 -8.82 -13.01 1.79
CA ARG A 206 -7.91 -11.87 1.90
C ARG A 206 -7.30 -11.82 3.29
N GLU A 207 -6.03 -11.44 3.35
CA GLU A 207 -5.40 -11.03 4.60
C GLU A 207 -5.65 -9.54 4.87
N TRP A 208 -5.85 -9.21 6.13
CA TRP A 208 -6.13 -7.86 6.60
C TRP A 208 -5.13 -7.47 7.68
N LEU A 209 -4.18 -6.61 7.34
CA LEU A 209 -3.16 -6.09 8.25
C LEU A 209 -3.66 -4.80 8.88
N TYR A 210 -3.64 -4.72 10.21
CA TYR A 210 -3.94 -3.46 10.88
C TYR A 210 -2.89 -2.40 10.55
N VAL A 211 -3.31 -1.19 10.22
CA VAL A 211 -2.42 -0.17 9.66
C VAL A 211 -1.28 0.23 10.59
N GLU A 212 -1.50 0.21 11.91
CA GLU A 212 -0.43 0.50 12.89
C GLU A 212 0.62 -0.61 12.90
N ASP A 213 0.24 -1.89 12.74
CA ASP A 213 1.20 -3.00 12.62
C ASP A 213 2.03 -2.86 11.34
N GLY A 214 1.39 -2.45 10.23
CA GLY A 214 2.08 -2.13 8.99
C GLY A 214 3.06 -0.96 9.14
N ALA A 215 2.64 0.10 9.83
CA ALA A 215 3.48 1.25 10.11
C ALA A 215 4.68 0.88 11.02
N GLU A 216 4.44 0.07 12.05
CA GLU A 216 5.49 -0.42 12.94
C GLU A 216 6.51 -1.28 12.19
N ALA A 217 6.05 -2.15 11.28
CA ALA A 217 6.94 -2.95 10.44
C ALA A 217 7.87 -2.06 9.59
N LEU A 218 7.33 -0.99 8.96
CA LEU A 218 8.16 -0.04 8.20
C LEU A 218 9.17 0.68 9.10
N ILE A 219 8.78 1.07 10.30
CA ILE A 219 9.68 1.74 11.25
C ILE A 219 10.80 0.80 11.71
N LYS A 220 10.50 -0.47 11.96
CA LYS A 220 11.51 -1.49 12.30
C LYS A 220 12.56 -1.66 11.19
N CYS A 221 12.20 -1.44 9.93
CA CYS A 221 13.13 -1.49 8.80
C CYS A 221 14.25 -0.42 8.88
N ILE A 222 14.08 0.64 9.66
CA ILE A 222 15.12 1.64 9.91
C ILE A 222 16.40 0.98 10.43
N ASN A 223 16.26 -0.03 11.29
CA ASN A 223 17.35 -0.70 11.99
C ASN A 223 17.99 -1.88 11.22
N LEU A 224 17.46 -2.24 10.05
CA LEU A 224 18.10 -3.27 9.21
C LEU A 224 19.48 -2.81 8.74
N GLY A 225 20.40 -3.73 8.59
CA GLY A 225 21.72 -3.48 8.02
C GLY A 225 21.68 -2.90 6.61
N SER A 226 22.82 -2.49 6.07
CA SER A 226 22.94 -2.07 4.67
C SER A 226 22.63 -3.24 3.74
N GLY A 227 21.90 -2.97 2.65
CA GLY A 227 21.54 -4.00 1.67
C GLY A 227 20.30 -3.62 0.87
N HIS A 228 20.02 -4.47 -0.11
CA HIS A 228 18.72 -4.51 -0.76
C HIS A 228 17.88 -5.58 -0.05
N HIS A 229 16.90 -5.16 0.73
CA HIS A 229 16.01 -6.05 1.45
C HIS A 229 14.64 -6.11 0.77
N PHE A 230 14.11 -7.31 0.63
CA PHE A 230 12.79 -7.57 0.05
C PHE A 230 12.13 -8.71 0.81
N PHE A 231 10.95 -8.47 1.39
CA PHE A 231 10.20 -9.48 2.16
C PHE A 231 8.73 -9.11 2.33
N ASN A 232 7.92 -10.09 2.72
CA ASN A 232 6.51 -9.96 3.00
C ASN A 232 6.23 -9.61 4.47
N VAL A 233 5.20 -8.80 4.68
CA VAL A 233 4.61 -8.54 6.01
C VAL A 233 3.10 -8.75 5.94
N GLY A 234 2.61 -9.75 6.65
CA GLY A 234 1.21 -10.15 6.71
C GLY A 234 0.85 -10.82 8.02
N VAL A 235 -0.40 -11.27 8.15
CA VAL A 235 -0.95 -11.87 9.39
C VAL A 235 -1.10 -13.39 9.33
N LYS A 236 -0.68 -14.04 8.26
CA LYS A 236 -0.76 -15.51 8.01
C LYS A 236 -2.17 -16.10 7.98
N LYS A 237 -3.21 -15.35 8.30
CA LYS A 237 -4.59 -15.82 8.33
C LYS A 237 -5.48 -14.91 7.50
N GLY A 238 -5.97 -15.46 6.40
CA GLY A 238 -6.99 -14.79 5.59
C GLY A 238 -8.40 -15.18 6.02
N ILE A 239 -9.36 -14.34 5.67
CA ILE A 239 -10.81 -14.63 5.76
C ILE A 239 -11.46 -14.34 4.42
N SER A 240 -12.56 -15.02 4.12
CA SER A 240 -13.32 -14.75 2.90
C SER A 240 -14.04 -13.40 2.99
N ILE A 241 -14.30 -12.80 1.84
CA ILE A 241 -15.05 -11.54 1.77
C ILE A 241 -16.43 -11.66 2.41
N ILE A 242 -17.10 -12.80 2.25
CA ILE A 242 -18.42 -13.01 2.87
C ILE A 242 -18.32 -13.18 4.40
N GLU A 243 -17.27 -13.82 4.92
CA GLU A 243 -17.04 -13.89 6.37
C GLU A 243 -16.72 -12.52 6.94
N LEU A 244 -15.88 -11.73 6.26
CA LEU A 244 -15.62 -10.35 6.62
C LEU A 244 -16.92 -9.52 6.68
N ALA A 245 -17.77 -9.63 5.66
CA ALA A 245 -19.05 -8.94 5.63
C ALA A 245 -19.96 -9.33 6.80
N LYS A 246 -20.00 -10.62 7.17
CA LYS A 246 -20.77 -11.10 8.34
C LYS A 246 -20.24 -10.51 9.64
N ILE A 247 -18.93 -10.44 9.83
CA ILE A 247 -18.31 -9.81 11.01
C ILE A 247 -18.67 -8.32 11.08
N ILE A 248 -18.61 -7.60 9.96
CA ILE A 248 -18.97 -6.18 9.88
C ILE A 248 -20.47 -5.99 10.20
N LYS A 249 -21.34 -6.83 9.63
CA LYS A 249 -22.80 -6.84 9.90
C LYS A 249 -23.08 -6.95 11.39
N GLU A 250 -22.46 -7.92 12.06
CA GLU A 250 -22.60 -8.16 13.51
C GLU A 250 -22.11 -6.96 14.32
N LYS A 251 -20.89 -6.46 14.02
CA LYS A 251 -20.30 -5.31 14.74
C LYS A 251 -21.10 -4.02 14.59
N ILE A 252 -21.68 -3.78 13.42
CA ILE A 252 -22.55 -2.62 13.18
C ILE A 252 -23.94 -2.85 13.76
N GLY A 253 -24.37 -4.09 13.97
CA GLY A 253 -25.72 -4.46 14.42
C GLY A 253 -26.77 -4.16 13.33
N TRP A 254 -26.48 -4.53 12.09
CA TRP A 254 -27.44 -4.46 10.98
C TRP A 254 -28.09 -5.82 10.77
N ASN A 255 -29.44 -5.86 10.59
CA ASN A 255 -30.19 -7.11 10.52
C ASN A 255 -30.61 -7.53 9.09
N GLY A 256 -30.18 -6.79 8.07
CA GLY A 256 -30.51 -7.13 6.66
C GLY A 256 -29.70 -8.32 6.12
N GLU A 257 -29.81 -8.55 4.81
CA GLU A 257 -29.20 -9.65 4.08
C GLU A 257 -28.19 -9.19 3.04
N PHE A 258 -27.18 -10.03 2.76
CA PHE A 258 -26.25 -9.80 1.66
C PHE A 258 -26.73 -10.47 0.39
N GLU A 259 -26.74 -9.71 -0.72
CA GLU A 259 -26.94 -10.22 -2.08
C GLU A 259 -25.59 -10.23 -2.81
N LEU A 260 -25.27 -11.33 -3.50
CA LEU A 260 -24.05 -11.45 -4.29
C LEU A 260 -24.28 -10.87 -5.69
N ASP A 261 -23.47 -9.91 -6.08
CA ASP A 261 -23.46 -9.34 -7.42
C ASP A 261 -22.42 -10.06 -8.28
N LEU A 262 -22.87 -11.03 -9.08
CA LEU A 262 -22.00 -11.85 -9.91
C LEU A 262 -21.55 -11.17 -11.21
N SER A 263 -22.04 -9.98 -11.52
CA SER A 263 -21.66 -9.24 -12.73
C SER A 263 -20.16 -8.89 -12.75
N LEU A 264 -19.53 -8.85 -11.59
CA LEU A 264 -18.12 -8.53 -11.39
C LEU A 264 -17.24 -9.76 -11.01
N ILE A 265 -17.69 -10.96 -11.38
CA ILE A 265 -16.98 -12.22 -11.02
C ILE A 265 -15.57 -12.32 -11.65
N HIS A 266 -15.30 -11.52 -12.70
CA HIS A 266 -14.00 -11.48 -13.38
C HIS A 266 -12.92 -10.71 -12.59
N ILE A 267 -13.30 -10.07 -11.48
CA ILE A 267 -12.40 -9.33 -10.60
C ILE A 267 -11.96 -10.27 -9.46
N SER A 268 -11.21 -11.31 -9.79
CA SER A 268 -10.62 -12.20 -8.79
C SER A 268 -9.17 -11.80 -8.52
N GLU A 269 -8.84 -11.48 -7.30
CA GLU A 269 -7.47 -11.27 -6.85
C GLU A 269 -7.01 -12.46 -6.00
N PRO A 270 -5.73 -12.88 -6.09
CA PRO A 270 -5.15 -13.92 -5.22
C PRO A 270 -4.90 -13.42 -3.79
N THR A 271 -4.55 -14.30 -2.87
CA THR A 271 -5.15 -14.25 -1.55
C THR A 271 -4.24 -14.34 -0.34
N ARG A 272 -2.97 -14.76 -0.43
CA ARG A 272 -2.23 -15.04 0.81
C ARG A 272 -0.74 -14.72 0.72
N LEU A 273 -0.24 -13.96 1.72
CA LEU A 273 1.19 -13.80 1.98
C LEU A 273 1.70 -14.96 2.85
N GLU A 274 2.80 -15.58 2.47
CA GLU A 274 3.60 -16.42 3.36
C GLU A 274 4.95 -15.77 3.59
N PRO A 275 5.43 -15.77 4.84
CA PRO A 275 6.74 -15.23 5.19
C PRO A 275 7.88 -16.15 4.74
#